data_882e3f448cb46e29bc4041d506cde861
#
_entry.id   882e3f448cb46e29bc4041d506cde861
#
_cell.length_a   1.000
_cell.length_b   1.000
_cell.length_c   1.000
_cell.angle_alpha   90.00
_cell.angle_beta   90.00
_cell.angle_gamma   90.00
#
_symmetry.space_group_name_H-M   'P 1'
#
loop_
_entity.id
_entity.type
_entity.pdbx_description
1 polymer ?
#
loop_
_entity_poly.entity_id
_entity_poly.type
_entity_poly.pdbx_seq_one_letter_code
_entity_poly.pdbx_strand_id
1 'polypeptide(L)'
;INGTIDATEWVGPWNDERSRFYEAAKYYYWPGCHEPGTLITLGCNKSWLTSLSKTDQMIIEHASTVQNERMLTEYNANNGAALQRLVNDHGVELREFNEDVIDAMGEAANELYEELAEGSELTGRILESFKKSRSEISGWLEKADSAFFTQRNRVLGS
;
A
#
# COMPACT_ATOMS: atom_id res chain seq x y z
N ILE A 1 21.16 -3.10 10.89
CA ILE A 1 22.10 -3.16 12.03
C ILE A 1 23.54 -3.18 11.54
N ASN A 2 23.81 -3.85 10.43
CA ASN A 2 25.19 -3.96 9.89
C ASN A 2 25.57 -2.82 8.94
N GLY A 3 24.69 -1.84 8.71
CA GLY A 3 24.96 -0.75 7.76
C GLY A 3 25.00 -1.18 6.29
N THR A 4 24.35 -2.29 5.95
CA THR A 4 24.32 -2.80 4.57
C THR A 4 23.37 -2.00 3.70
N ILE A 5 22.30 -1.46 4.27
CA ILE A 5 21.31 -0.58 3.64
C ILE A 5 21.04 0.61 4.57
N ASP A 6 20.67 1.74 4.00
CA ASP A 6 20.40 2.98 4.74
C ASP A 6 18.93 3.14 5.12
N ALA A 7 18.02 2.57 4.33
CA ALA A 7 16.59 2.60 4.53
C ALA A 7 15.92 1.34 4.00
N THR A 8 14.72 1.06 4.50
CA THR A 8 13.86 -0.01 3.99
C THR A 8 12.41 0.46 4.00
N GLU A 9 11.61 -0.10 3.13
CA GLU A 9 10.17 0.00 3.09
C GLU A 9 9.58 -1.37 3.46
N TRP A 10 8.41 -1.38 4.10
CA TRP A 10 7.68 -2.60 4.44
C TRP A 10 6.17 -2.30 4.49
N VAL A 11 5.39 -3.13 5.17
CA VAL A 11 3.92 -3.10 5.06
C VAL A 11 3.26 -1.99 5.88
N GLY A 12 3.74 -1.72 7.09
CA GLY A 12 3.16 -0.72 7.98
C GLY A 12 3.31 -1.05 9.47
N PRO A 13 2.84 -0.16 10.37
CA PRO A 13 3.17 -0.19 11.79
C PRO A 13 2.95 -1.52 12.49
N TRP A 14 1.86 -2.21 12.21
CA TRP A 14 1.55 -3.49 12.84
C TRP A 14 2.54 -4.59 12.50
N ASN A 15 2.93 -4.69 11.23
CA ASN A 15 3.94 -5.65 10.78
C ASN A 15 5.34 -5.23 11.20
N ASP A 16 5.65 -3.94 11.14
CA ASP A 16 6.97 -3.39 11.45
C ASP A 16 7.30 -3.57 12.93
N GLU A 17 6.31 -3.37 13.81
CA GLU A 17 6.42 -3.66 15.23
C GLU A 17 6.70 -5.16 15.47
N ARG A 18 5.93 -6.06 14.85
CA ARG A 18 6.09 -7.52 14.98
C ARG A 18 7.42 -8.01 14.43
N SER A 19 7.93 -7.37 13.40
CA SER A 19 9.25 -7.65 12.82
C SER A 19 10.39 -6.97 13.58
N ARG A 20 10.08 -6.19 14.61
CA ARG A 20 11.03 -5.50 15.49
C ARG A 20 11.96 -4.55 14.72
N PHE A 21 11.49 -3.89 13.69
CA PHE A 21 12.32 -2.96 12.90
C PHE A 21 12.80 -1.77 13.72
N TYR A 22 12.08 -1.40 14.76
CA TYR A 22 12.49 -0.36 15.72
C TYR A 22 13.85 -0.63 16.41
N GLU A 23 14.33 -1.88 16.41
CA GLU A 23 15.66 -2.20 16.93
C GLU A 23 16.80 -1.80 15.97
N ALA A 24 16.48 -1.62 14.68
CA ALA A 24 17.44 -1.29 13.65
C ALA A 24 17.25 0.13 13.11
N ALA A 25 16.02 0.65 13.06
CA ALA A 25 15.66 1.92 12.49
C ALA A 25 14.93 2.80 13.51
N LYS A 26 15.49 3.96 13.79
CA LYS A 26 14.95 4.94 14.73
C LYS A 26 13.90 5.84 14.11
N TYR A 27 14.02 6.15 12.83
CA TYR A 27 13.18 7.08 12.10
C TYR A 27 12.15 6.35 11.27
N TYR A 28 10.91 6.83 11.31
CA TYR A 28 9.77 6.27 10.60
C TYR A 28 9.11 7.36 9.77
N TYR A 29 9.26 7.26 8.46
CA TYR A 29 8.81 8.29 7.54
C TYR A 29 7.43 8.01 6.98
N TRP A 30 6.66 9.09 6.78
CA TRP A 30 5.34 9.08 6.15
C TRP A 30 5.17 10.33 5.25
N PRO A 31 4.18 10.39 4.32
CA PRO A 31 3.38 9.25 3.85
C PRO A 31 4.22 8.25 3.06
N GLY A 32 3.81 6.96 3.05
CA GLY A 32 4.41 5.97 2.16
C GLY A 32 4.07 6.29 0.71
N CYS A 33 5.07 6.36 -0.14
CA CYS A 33 4.90 6.71 -1.56
C CYS A 33 5.29 5.58 -2.52
N HIS A 34 6.07 4.61 -2.06
CA HIS A 34 6.50 3.48 -2.88
C HIS A 34 5.35 2.53 -3.17
N GLU A 35 4.62 2.13 -2.14
CA GLU A 35 3.58 1.13 -2.20
C GLU A 35 2.43 1.50 -1.26
N PRO A 36 1.68 2.58 -1.58
CA PRO A 36 0.63 3.11 -0.69
C PRO A 36 -0.57 2.18 -0.54
N GLY A 37 -0.65 1.13 -1.35
CA GLY A 37 -1.66 0.08 -1.27
C GLY A 37 -1.12 -1.22 -1.81
N THR A 38 -1.30 -2.31 -1.07
CA THR A 38 -0.78 -3.63 -1.43
C THR A 38 -1.85 -4.46 -2.12
N LEU A 39 -1.49 -5.07 -3.25
CA LEU A 39 -2.28 -6.10 -3.92
C LEU A 39 -1.57 -7.44 -3.82
N ILE A 40 -2.07 -8.32 -2.95
CA ILE A 40 -1.60 -9.71 -2.84
C ILE A 40 -2.46 -10.59 -3.72
N THR A 41 -1.82 -11.33 -4.63
CA THR A 41 -2.49 -12.15 -5.63
C THR A 41 -2.39 -13.63 -5.29
N LEU A 42 -3.52 -14.34 -5.27
CA LEU A 42 -3.55 -15.79 -5.24
C LEU A 42 -3.34 -16.34 -6.65
N GLY A 43 -2.13 -16.83 -6.94
CA GLY A 43 -1.82 -17.50 -8.20
C GLY A 43 -2.20 -18.97 -8.16
N CYS A 44 -3.05 -19.41 -9.08
CA CYS A 44 -3.40 -20.81 -9.24
C CYS A 44 -2.94 -21.35 -10.60
N ASN A 45 -2.41 -22.57 -10.64
CA ASN A 45 -2.19 -23.25 -11.90
C ASN A 45 -3.53 -23.46 -12.62
N LYS A 46 -3.62 -22.97 -13.86
CA LYS A 46 -4.88 -22.98 -14.61
C LYS A 46 -5.43 -24.39 -14.80
N SER A 47 -4.59 -25.36 -15.18
CA SER A 47 -5.01 -26.74 -15.43
C SER A 47 -5.52 -27.40 -14.15
N TRP A 48 -4.84 -27.17 -13.02
CA TRP A 48 -5.30 -27.64 -11.72
C TRP A 48 -6.65 -27.00 -11.34
N LEU A 49 -6.76 -25.68 -11.39
CA LEU A 49 -8.00 -24.98 -11.02
C LEU A 49 -9.20 -25.45 -11.87
N THR A 50 -8.99 -25.60 -13.17
CA THR A 50 -10.06 -26.07 -14.08
C THR A 50 -10.40 -27.55 -13.95
N SER A 51 -9.54 -28.37 -13.34
CA SER A 51 -9.82 -29.77 -13.03
C SER A 51 -10.72 -29.96 -11.81
N LEU A 52 -10.87 -28.93 -10.99
CA LEU A 52 -11.74 -28.94 -9.81
C LEU A 52 -13.22 -28.85 -10.23
N SER A 53 -14.11 -29.30 -9.34
CA SER A 53 -15.54 -29.06 -9.50
C SER A 53 -15.85 -27.56 -9.48
N LYS A 54 -16.96 -27.15 -10.09
CA LYS A 54 -17.40 -25.74 -10.05
C LYS A 54 -17.60 -25.25 -8.61
N THR A 55 -18.07 -26.11 -7.74
CA THR A 55 -18.22 -25.80 -6.31
C THR A 55 -16.87 -25.49 -5.67
N ASP A 56 -15.84 -26.31 -5.91
CA ASP A 56 -14.51 -26.09 -5.35
C ASP A 56 -13.86 -24.80 -5.89
N GLN A 57 -14.03 -24.53 -7.20
CA GLN A 57 -13.57 -23.26 -7.79
C GLN A 57 -14.23 -22.05 -7.09
N MET A 58 -15.54 -22.09 -6.86
CA MET A 58 -16.27 -21.05 -6.14
C MET A 58 -15.82 -20.92 -4.69
N ILE A 59 -15.53 -22.02 -4.00
CA ILE A 59 -15.00 -21.98 -2.62
C ILE A 59 -13.66 -21.21 -2.57
N ILE A 60 -12.75 -21.47 -3.50
CA ILE A 60 -11.46 -20.78 -3.58
C ILE A 60 -11.66 -19.28 -3.83
N GLU A 61 -12.51 -18.92 -4.79
CA GLU A 61 -12.84 -17.53 -5.12
C GLU A 61 -13.44 -16.79 -3.90
N HIS A 62 -14.46 -17.38 -3.27
CA HIS A 62 -15.11 -16.78 -2.09
C HIS A 62 -14.15 -16.68 -0.89
N ALA A 63 -13.33 -17.70 -0.64
CA ALA A 63 -12.35 -17.66 0.43
C ALA A 63 -11.32 -16.56 0.21
N SER A 64 -10.88 -16.34 -1.04
CA SER A 64 -9.96 -15.25 -1.39
C SER A 64 -10.60 -13.88 -1.15
N THR A 65 -11.86 -13.70 -1.52
CA THR A 65 -12.61 -12.46 -1.28
C THR A 65 -12.76 -12.17 0.21
N VAL A 66 -13.18 -13.17 0.98
CA VAL A 66 -13.31 -13.04 2.45
C VAL A 66 -11.97 -12.71 3.10
N GLN A 67 -10.88 -13.34 2.66
CA GLN A 67 -9.55 -13.07 3.19
C GLN A 67 -9.06 -11.66 2.85
N ASN A 68 -9.40 -11.14 1.66
CA ASN A 68 -9.08 -9.77 1.28
C ASN A 68 -9.74 -8.75 2.24
N GLU A 69 -11.04 -8.87 2.46
CA GLU A 69 -11.80 -8.00 3.38
C GLU A 69 -11.28 -8.11 4.82
N ARG A 70 -11.04 -9.32 5.28
CA ARG A 70 -10.52 -9.57 6.62
C ARG A 70 -9.15 -8.94 6.83
N MET A 71 -8.24 -9.11 5.89
CA MET A 71 -6.89 -8.57 5.99
C MET A 71 -6.90 -7.05 6.06
N LEU A 72 -7.62 -6.37 5.16
CA LEU A 72 -7.76 -4.92 5.17
C LEU A 72 -8.30 -4.41 6.51
N THR A 73 -9.34 -5.08 7.03
CA THR A 73 -9.96 -4.73 8.31
C THR A 73 -9.00 -4.92 9.48
N GLU A 74 -8.26 -6.03 9.51
CA GLU A 74 -7.28 -6.31 10.57
C GLU A 74 -6.12 -5.28 10.57
N TYR A 75 -5.60 -4.91 9.41
CA TYR A 75 -4.56 -3.87 9.30
C TYR A 75 -5.07 -2.52 9.78
N ASN A 76 -6.23 -2.08 9.31
CA ASN A 76 -6.82 -0.83 9.73
C ASN A 76 -7.11 -0.78 11.24
N ALA A 77 -7.53 -1.90 11.83
CA ALA A 77 -7.80 -1.98 13.27
C ALA A 77 -6.52 -1.96 14.13
N ASN A 78 -5.40 -2.49 13.62
CA ASN A 78 -4.20 -2.69 14.43
C ASN A 78 -3.10 -1.66 14.19
N ASN A 79 -3.03 -1.06 12.99
CA ASN A 79 -1.95 -0.13 12.63
C ASN A 79 -1.88 1.07 13.56
N GLY A 80 -3.02 1.67 13.94
CA GLY A 80 -3.04 2.84 14.82
C GLY A 80 -2.45 2.55 16.19
N ALA A 81 -2.86 1.45 16.84
CA ALA A 81 -2.34 1.06 18.14
C ALA A 81 -0.86 0.64 18.07
N ALA A 82 -0.45 -0.05 17.01
CA ALA A 82 0.96 -0.41 16.79
C ALA A 82 1.84 0.84 16.62
N LEU A 83 1.37 1.83 15.84
CA LEU A 83 2.08 3.09 15.68
C LEU A 83 2.30 3.81 17.01
N GLN A 84 1.28 3.84 17.87
CA GLN A 84 1.40 4.43 19.20
C GLN A 84 2.45 3.71 20.05
N ARG A 85 2.52 2.38 20.01
CA ARG A 85 3.55 1.62 20.74
C ARG A 85 4.95 1.84 20.15
N LEU A 86 5.08 1.88 18.83
CA LEU A 86 6.36 2.21 18.19
C LEU A 86 6.91 3.54 18.68
N VAL A 87 6.07 4.56 18.78
CA VAL A 87 6.47 5.89 19.25
C VAL A 87 6.71 5.92 20.76
N ASN A 88 5.74 5.46 21.55
CA ASN A 88 5.74 5.68 23.00
C ASN A 88 6.58 4.66 23.76
N ASP A 89 6.60 3.40 23.32
CA ASP A 89 7.25 2.31 24.04
C ASP A 89 8.63 1.97 23.44
N HIS A 90 8.79 2.16 22.13
CA HIS A 90 10.04 1.83 21.42
C HIS A 90 10.86 3.06 21.00
N GLY A 91 10.36 4.28 21.22
CA GLY A 91 11.09 5.52 20.99
C GLY A 91 11.35 5.83 19.51
N VAL A 92 10.50 5.31 18.60
CA VAL A 92 10.57 5.60 17.17
C VAL A 92 10.14 7.04 16.92
N GLU A 93 10.90 7.76 16.12
CA GLU A 93 10.60 9.14 15.73
C GLU A 93 9.85 9.16 14.38
N LEU A 94 8.60 9.62 14.41
CA LEU A 94 7.84 9.89 13.19
C LEU A 94 8.38 11.12 12.50
N ARG A 95 8.55 11.02 11.19
CA ARG A 95 9.00 12.12 10.33
C ARG A 95 8.18 12.16 9.05
N GLU A 96 7.84 13.36 8.64
CA GLU A 96 7.19 13.59 7.35
C GLU A 96 8.23 13.77 6.27
N PHE A 97 7.99 13.19 5.08
CA PHE A 97 8.79 13.50 3.90
C PHE A 97 8.55 14.95 3.47
N ASN A 98 9.61 15.62 3.08
CA ASN A 98 9.49 16.94 2.46
C ASN A 98 8.79 16.82 1.10
N GLU A 99 8.13 17.90 0.68
CA GLU A 99 7.41 17.94 -0.61
C GLU A 99 8.34 17.65 -1.79
N ASP A 100 9.59 18.16 -1.77
CA ASP A 100 10.58 17.92 -2.82
C ASP A 100 10.94 16.44 -2.99
N VAL A 101 10.91 15.65 -1.92
CA VAL A 101 11.12 14.18 -1.99
C VAL A 101 9.94 13.51 -2.66
N ILE A 102 8.72 13.87 -2.29
CA ILE A 102 7.50 13.32 -2.88
C ILE A 102 7.40 13.70 -4.37
N ASP A 103 7.71 14.95 -4.72
CA ASP A 103 7.72 15.43 -6.10
C ASP A 103 8.74 14.66 -6.94
N ALA A 104 9.98 14.50 -6.46
CA ALA A 104 11.03 13.75 -7.16
C ALA A 104 10.64 12.27 -7.37
N MET A 105 10.00 11.62 -6.38
CA MET A 105 9.49 10.26 -6.53
C MET A 105 8.37 10.18 -7.57
N GLY A 106 7.46 11.16 -7.58
CA GLY A 106 6.38 11.26 -8.57
C GLY A 106 6.89 11.46 -9.99
N GLU A 107 7.89 12.31 -10.16
CA GLU A 107 8.56 12.55 -11.46
C GLU A 107 9.25 11.27 -11.95
N ALA A 108 10.08 10.63 -11.12
CA ALA A 108 10.77 9.38 -11.46
C ALA A 108 9.78 8.25 -11.81
N ALA A 109 8.67 8.13 -11.09
CA ALA A 109 7.62 7.14 -11.39
C ALA A 109 6.98 7.41 -12.76
N ASN A 110 6.69 8.67 -13.09
CA ASN A 110 6.13 9.01 -14.40
C ASN A 110 7.10 8.72 -15.54
N GLU A 111 8.38 9.08 -15.40
CA GLU A 111 9.42 8.76 -16.40
C GLU A 111 9.52 7.25 -16.62
N LEU A 112 9.54 6.46 -15.54
CA LEU A 112 9.59 5.00 -15.63
C LEU A 112 8.34 4.41 -16.33
N TYR A 113 7.16 4.95 -16.07
CA TYR A 113 5.94 4.49 -16.75
C TYR A 113 5.98 4.74 -18.25
N GLU A 114 6.49 5.88 -18.71
CA GLU A 114 6.63 6.16 -20.15
C GLU A 114 7.68 5.23 -20.77
N GLU A 115 8.84 5.06 -20.16
CA GLU A 115 9.88 4.13 -20.64
C GLU A 115 9.33 2.68 -20.77
N LEU A 116 8.61 2.21 -19.77
CA LEU A 116 8.02 0.87 -19.80
C LEU A 116 6.94 0.74 -20.87
N ALA A 117 6.18 1.79 -21.14
CA ALA A 117 5.14 1.79 -22.17
C ALA A 117 5.73 1.69 -23.58
N GLU A 118 6.89 2.31 -23.83
CA GLU A 118 7.61 2.21 -25.10
C GLU A 118 8.18 0.81 -25.34
N GLY A 119 8.43 0.05 -24.28
CA GLY A 119 9.02 -1.29 -24.34
C GLY A 119 8.13 -2.37 -24.96
N SER A 120 6.81 -2.24 -24.88
CA SER A 120 5.87 -3.18 -25.50
C SER A 120 4.45 -2.63 -25.66
N GLU A 121 3.75 -3.05 -26.70
CA GLU A 121 2.33 -2.71 -26.93
C GLU A 121 1.43 -3.12 -25.73
N LEU A 122 1.69 -4.29 -25.14
CA LEU A 122 0.92 -4.76 -23.99
C LEU A 122 1.11 -3.84 -22.78
N THR A 123 2.34 -3.44 -22.48
CA THR A 123 2.65 -2.52 -21.37
C THR A 123 2.00 -1.15 -21.59
N GLY A 124 2.05 -0.63 -22.82
CA GLY A 124 1.37 0.62 -23.19
C GLY A 124 -0.14 0.54 -22.91
N ARG A 125 -0.81 -0.53 -23.34
CA ARG A 125 -2.24 -0.75 -23.08
C ARG A 125 -2.57 -0.86 -21.58
N ILE A 126 -1.70 -1.51 -20.80
CA ILE A 126 -1.87 -1.60 -19.35
C ILE A 126 -1.74 -0.21 -18.72
N LEU A 127 -0.75 0.57 -19.12
CA LEU A 127 -0.55 1.93 -18.62
C LEU A 127 -1.73 2.85 -18.96
N GLU A 128 -2.25 2.80 -20.18
CA GLU A 128 -3.46 3.55 -20.57
C GLU A 128 -4.65 3.20 -19.68
N SER A 129 -4.90 1.90 -19.46
CA SER A 129 -5.98 1.42 -18.59
C SER A 129 -5.78 1.92 -17.15
N PHE A 130 -4.55 1.87 -16.62
CA PHE A 130 -4.21 2.38 -15.31
C PHE A 130 -4.44 3.90 -15.20
N LYS A 131 -3.91 4.70 -16.14
CA LYS A 131 -4.08 6.16 -16.16
C LYS A 131 -5.56 6.55 -16.21
N LYS A 132 -6.35 5.86 -17.05
CA LYS A 132 -7.80 6.07 -17.14
C LYS A 132 -8.49 5.78 -15.80
N SER A 133 -8.28 4.60 -15.22
CA SER A 133 -8.88 4.22 -13.94
C SER A 133 -8.48 5.18 -12.82
N ARG A 134 -7.22 5.56 -12.75
CA ARG A 134 -6.73 6.53 -11.76
C ARG A 134 -7.45 7.87 -11.89
N SER A 135 -7.60 8.39 -13.11
CA SER A 135 -8.28 9.67 -13.36
C SER A 135 -9.77 9.63 -12.96
N GLU A 136 -10.45 8.51 -13.27
CA GLU A 136 -11.87 8.33 -12.94
C GLU A 136 -12.09 8.23 -11.42
N ILE A 137 -11.24 7.47 -10.72
CA ILE A 137 -11.39 7.22 -9.28
C ILE A 137 -10.92 8.41 -8.45
N SER A 138 -9.79 9.04 -8.78
CA SER A 138 -9.20 10.12 -7.98
C SER A 138 -10.11 11.32 -7.84
N GLY A 139 -10.83 11.70 -8.90
CA GLY A 139 -11.78 12.81 -8.86
C GLY A 139 -12.96 12.59 -7.90
N TRP A 140 -13.36 11.35 -7.67
CA TRP A 140 -14.36 10.98 -6.67
C TRP A 140 -13.75 10.94 -5.26
N LEU A 141 -12.62 10.23 -5.09
CA LEU A 141 -11.97 10.07 -3.78
C LEU A 141 -11.55 11.41 -3.17
N GLU A 142 -11.14 12.38 -3.99
CA GLU A 142 -10.87 13.75 -3.53
C GLU A 142 -12.07 14.37 -2.83
N LYS A 143 -13.27 14.20 -3.39
CA LYS A 143 -14.52 14.79 -2.88
C LYS A 143 -15.19 13.98 -1.78
N ALA A 144 -14.94 12.69 -1.77
CA ALA A 144 -15.48 11.75 -0.78
C ALA A 144 -14.50 11.59 0.40
N ASP A 145 -13.62 10.61 0.31
CA ASP A 145 -12.79 10.17 1.44
C ASP A 145 -11.80 11.26 1.90
N SER A 146 -11.05 11.86 0.96
CA SER A 146 -10.03 12.87 1.30
C SER A 146 -10.66 14.10 1.94
N ALA A 147 -11.74 14.63 1.34
CA ALA A 147 -12.44 15.78 1.89
C ALA A 147 -13.09 15.46 3.25
N PHE A 148 -13.68 14.28 3.41
CA PHE A 148 -14.26 13.86 4.68
C PHE A 148 -13.19 13.73 5.77
N PHE A 149 -12.08 13.03 5.52
CA PHE A 149 -11.01 12.89 6.50
C PHE A 149 -10.39 14.23 6.88
N THR A 150 -10.16 15.11 5.90
CA THR A 150 -9.66 16.45 6.16
C THR A 150 -10.58 17.24 7.10
N GLN A 151 -11.91 17.26 6.84
CA GLN A 151 -12.85 17.97 7.69
C GLN A 151 -13.03 17.31 9.06
N ARG A 152 -13.06 15.98 9.11
CA ARG A 152 -13.13 15.25 10.38
C ARG A 152 -11.94 15.60 11.28
N ASN A 153 -10.73 15.52 10.73
CA ASN A 153 -9.52 15.80 11.49
C ASN A 153 -9.48 17.26 11.98
N ARG A 154 -9.90 18.21 11.15
CA ARG A 154 -10.02 19.62 11.53
C ARG A 154 -10.99 19.85 12.70
N VAL A 155 -12.11 19.12 12.71
CA VAL A 155 -13.17 19.32 13.73
C VAL A 155 -12.87 18.54 15.02
N LEU A 156 -12.35 17.33 14.91
CA LEU A 156 -12.14 16.43 16.06
C LEU A 156 -10.72 16.49 16.63
N GLY A 157 -9.78 17.15 15.97
CA GLY A 157 -8.42 17.35 16.47
C GLY A 157 -7.60 16.05 16.52
N SER A 158 -7.73 15.19 15.54
CA SER A 158 -6.98 13.93 15.44
C SER A 158 -5.68 14.11 14.70
#